data_124c181beb9413575b23038c0ef60287
#
_entry.id   124c181beb9413575b23038c0ef60287
#
_cell.length_a   1.000
_cell.length_b   1.000
_cell.length_c   1.000
_cell.angle_alpha   90.00
_cell.angle_beta   90.00
_cell.angle_gamma   90.00
#
_symmetry.space_group_name_H-M   'P 1'
#
loop_
_entity.id
_entity.type
_entity.pdbx_description
1 polymer ?
#
loop_
_entity_poly.entity_id
_entity_poly.type
_entity_poly.pdbx_seq_one_letter_code
_entity_poly.pdbx_strand_id
1 'polypeptide(L)'
;MEPIIEIRGLAKSFTLHNQGGVTLPVLAAVDLAVHAGECVALHGRSGSGKSTLLRTLQGNYRVGAGHIWIRHGGGRIDLAQARPRQIIELRRSTIGYVSQFLRVIPRVAALDIVAEPMRARGIAPSDARDRAAALLTRLNVPERLWHLAPATFSGGEQQRINIARGFAVEYPILLLDEPTASLDGENRTAVIGLIDEVLARGTAIVGIFHDGEVRERVANRLYDMAEAKAAA
;
A
#
# COMPACT_ATOMS: atom_id res chain seq x y z
N MET A 1 3.18 8.01 22.16
CA MET A 1 2.53 6.75 21.68
C MET A 1 3.58 5.88 21.02
N GLU A 2 3.50 4.56 21.19
CA GLU A 2 4.43 3.63 20.54
C GLU A 2 4.13 3.54 19.03
N PRO A 3 5.15 3.55 18.15
CA PRO A 3 4.92 3.49 16.70
C PRO A 3 4.29 2.15 16.28
N ILE A 4 3.48 2.19 15.22
CA ILE A 4 2.89 1.00 14.60
C ILE A 4 3.83 0.39 13.55
N ILE A 5 4.66 1.23 12.94
CA ILE A 5 5.82 0.87 12.10
C ILE A 5 7.05 1.54 12.68
N GLU A 6 8.12 0.80 12.88
CA GLU A 6 9.42 1.34 13.26
C GLU A 6 10.50 0.75 12.38
N ILE A 7 11.24 1.60 11.68
CA ILE A 7 12.36 1.22 10.81
C ILE A 7 13.63 1.80 11.42
N ARG A 8 14.68 1.00 11.54
CA ARG A 8 16.00 1.44 12.01
C ARG A 8 17.10 0.90 11.12
N GLY A 9 17.92 1.80 10.58
CA GLY A 9 19.09 1.49 9.78
C GLY A 9 18.80 0.62 8.57
N LEU A 10 17.61 0.71 7.97
CA LEU A 10 17.22 -0.16 6.86
C LEU A 10 18.09 0.12 5.65
N ALA A 11 18.77 -0.92 5.17
CA ALA A 11 19.47 -0.90 3.90
C ALA A 11 18.96 -2.01 2.96
N LYS A 12 18.97 -1.70 1.65
CA LYS A 12 18.58 -2.63 0.60
C LYS A 12 19.39 -2.41 -0.67
N SER A 13 19.99 -3.49 -1.17
CA SER A 13 20.68 -3.55 -2.45
C SER A 13 20.07 -4.64 -3.34
N PHE A 14 20.23 -4.49 -4.65
CA PHE A 14 19.88 -5.51 -5.64
C PHE A 14 21.11 -5.91 -6.43
N THR A 15 21.32 -7.22 -6.62
CA THR A 15 22.38 -7.75 -7.45
C THR A 15 21.84 -8.12 -8.83
N LEU A 16 22.40 -7.53 -9.87
CA LEU A 16 22.03 -7.78 -11.27
C LEU A 16 22.85 -8.95 -11.81
N HIS A 17 22.39 -10.18 -11.57
CA HIS A 17 23.12 -11.41 -11.95
C HIS A 17 23.35 -11.53 -13.47
N ASN A 18 22.43 -11.00 -14.29
CA ASN A 18 22.53 -10.96 -15.75
C ASN A 18 23.40 -9.82 -16.31
N GLN A 19 23.93 -8.97 -15.43
CA GLN A 19 24.82 -7.86 -15.79
C GLN A 19 26.13 -7.91 -14.98
N GLY A 20 26.78 -9.08 -14.97
CA GLY A 20 28.08 -9.26 -14.30
C GLY A 20 28.04 -9.20 -12.78
N GLY A 21 26.88 -9.38 -12.13
CA GLY A 21 26.79 -9.39 -10.67
C GLY A 21 26.90 -8.01 -10.02
N VAL A 22 26.68 -6.93 -10.77
CA VAL A 22 26.73 -5.56 -10.24
C VAL A 22 25.71 -5.40 -9.12
N THR A 23 26.14 -4.88 -7.97
CA THR A 23 25.27 -4.57 -6.82
C THR A 23 24.91 -3.10 -6.82
N LEU A 24 23.59 -2.83 -6.83
CA LEU A 24 23.02 -1.48 -6.81
C LEU A 24 22.43 -1.21 -5.42
N PRO A 25 23.01 -0.33 -4.60
CA PRO A 25 22.41 0.13 -3.36
C PRO A 25 21.22 1.03 -3.68
N VAL A 26 20.05 0.74 -3.08
CA VAL A 26 18.80 1.48 -3.31
C VAL A 26 18.32 2.18 -2.05
N LEU A 27 18.43 1.53 -0.90
CA LEU A 27 18.15 2.13 0.41
C LEU A 27 19.41 2.04 1.26
N ALA A 28 19.74 3.13 1.96
CA ALA A 28 20.87 3.19 2.88
C ALA A 28 20.44 3.90 4.16
N ALA A 29 20.54 3.20 5.29
CA ALA A 29 20.28 3.72 6.63
C ALA A 29 18.93 4.48 6.79
N VAL A 30 17.83 3.91 6.28
CA VAL A 30 16.49 4.48 6.46
C VAL A 30 16.04 4.31 7.90
N ASP A 31 15.69 5.42 8.57
CA ASP A 31 15.09 5.46 9.89
C ASP A 31 13.73 6.15 9.80
N LEU A 32 12.66 5.46 10.22
CA LEU A 32 11.30 5.98 10.13
C LEU A 32 10.41 5.35 11.20
N ALA A 33 9.72 6.18 11.98
CA ALA A 33 8.63 5.73 12.84
C ALA A 33 7.30 6.29 12.33
N VAL A 34 6.25 5.46 12.30
CA VAL A 34 4.89 5.87 11.89
C VAL A 34 3.91 5.48 12.98
N HIS A 35 3.02 6.38 13.35
CA HIS A 35 2.05 6.21 14.41
C HIS A 35 0.64 5.94 13.87
N ALA A 36 -0.24 5.44 14.73
CA ALA A 36 -1.65 5.25 14.39
C ALA A 36 -2.30 6.59 14.00
N GLY A 37 -3.09 6.61 12.92
CA GLY A 37 -3.73 7.81 12.39
C GLY A 37 -2.77 8.78 11.68
N GLU A 38 -1.52 8.39 11.45
CA GLU A 38 -0.53 9.19 10.74
C GLU A 38 -0.43 8.77 9.27
N CYS A 39 -0.40 9.76 8.36
CA CYS A 39 -0.07 9.56 6.96
C CYS A 39 1.31 10.16 6.66
N VAL A 40 2.28 9.31 6.39
CA VAL A 40 3.63 9.70 5.96
C VAL A 40 3.73 9.59 4.45
N ALA A 41 3.94 10.72 3.77
CA ALA A 41 4.21 10.74 2.34
C ALA A 41 5.71 10.64 2.05
N LEU A 42 6.10 9.62 1.30
CA LEU A 42 7.48 9.46 0.84
C LEU A 42 7.75 10.45 -0.29
N HIS A 43 8.72 11.31 -0.09
CA HIS A 43 9.15 12.34 -1.04
C HIS A 43 10.55 12.05 -1.57
N GLY A 44 10.88 12.54 -2.77
CA GLY A 44 12.18 12.40 -3.40
C GLY A 44 12.09 12.15 -4.90
N ARG A 45 13.22 12.30 -5.60
CA ARG A 45 13.34 12.13 -7.06
C ARG A 45 12.91 10.72 -7.52
N SER A 46 12.60 10.58 -8.80
CA SER A 46 12.43 9.25 -9.40
C SER A 46 13.70 8.41 -9.17
N GLY A 47 13.52 7.11 -8.85
CA GLY A 47 14.64 6.23 -8.52
C GLY A 47 15.24 6.41 -7.11
N SER A 48 14.67 7.25 -6.23
CA SER A 48 15.15 7.41 -4.85
C SER A 48 14.87 6.24 -3.91
N GLY A 49 14.13 5.21 -4.37
CA GLY A 49 13.85 4.02 -3.57
C GLY A 49 12.47 4.00 -2.89
N LYS A 50 11.58 4.97 -3.14
CA LYS A 50 10.22 5.05 -2.54
C LYS A 50 9.43 3.74 -2.67
N SER A 51 9.23 3.26 -3.90
CA SER A 51 8.50 2.00 -4.14
C SER A 51 9.26 0.78 -3.61
N THR A 52 10.60 0.85 -3.53
CA THR A 52 11.40 -0.21 -2.88
C THR A 52 11.11 -0.26 -1.39
N LEU A 53 11.03 0.90 -0.71
CA LEU A 53 10.66 0.97 0.70
C LEU A 53 9.24 0.40 0.93
N LEU A 54 8.24 0.83 0.16
CA LEU A 54 6.87 0.29 0.27
C LEU A 54 6.82 -1.23 0.07
N ARG A 55 7.52 -1.76 -0.95
CA ARG A 55 7.57 -3.20 -1.21
C ARG A 55 8.33 -3.97 -0.13
N THR A 56 9.31 -3.34 0.52
CA THR A 56 10.02 -3.94 1.67
C THR A 56 9.11 -3.95 2.89
N LEU A 57 8.36 -2.88 3.17
CA LEU A 57 7.34 -2.82 4.23
C LEU A 57 6.25 -3.88 4.02
N GLN A 58 5.84 -4.13 2.78
CA GLN A 58 4.90 -5.21 2.45
C GLN A 58 5.52 -6.61 2.62
N GLY A 59 6.84 -6.71 2.79
CA GLY A 59 7.57 -7.98 2.84
C GLY A 59 7.75 -8.66 1.48
N ASN A 60 7.61 -7.94 0.35
CA ASN A 60 7.91 -8.46 -0.99
C ASN A 60 9.42 -8.53 -1.23
N TYR A 61 10.16 -7.63 -0.62
CA TYR A 61 11.62 -7.64 -0.65
C TYR A 61 12.14 -7.98 0.75
N ARG A 62 13.17 -8.83 0.80
CA ARG A 62 13.88 -9.09 2.05
C ARG A 62 14.61 -7.83 2.50
N VAL A 63 14.62 -7.58 3.80
CA VAL A 63 15.48 -6.60 4.45
C VAL A 63 16.94 -6.98 4.17
N GLY A 64 17.76 -6.03 3.73
CA GLY A 64 19.19 -6.25 3.47
C GLY A 64 20.00 -6.12 4.75
N ALA A 65 19.80 -5.01 5.47
CA ALA A 65 20.34 -4.76 6.81
C ALA A 65 19.36 -3.88 7.58
N GLY A 66 19.55 -3.76 8.88
CA GLY A 66 18.65 -3.03 9.77
C GLY A 66 17.39 -3.82 10.13
N HIS A 67 16.39 -3.13 10.67
CA HIS A 67 15.19 -3.73 11.22
C HIS A 67 13.93 -2.99 10.77
N ILE A 68 12.82 -3.72 10.64
CA ILE A 68 11.49 -3.17 10.44
C ILE A 68 10.54 -3.88 11.39
N TRP A 69 10.14 -3.20 12.46
CA TRP A 69 9.15 -3.73 13.39
C TRP A 69 7.75 -3.27 13.02
N ILE A 70 6.84 -4.23 12.93
CA ILE A 70 5.41 -4.03 12.66
C ILE A 70 4.65 -4.47 13.89
N ARG A 71 3.76 -3.61 14.41
CA ARG A 71 2.82 -3.98 15.48
C ARG A 71 1.76 -4.93 14.92
N HIS A 72 1.61 -6.10 15.55
CA HIS A 72 0.67 -7.13 15.12
C HIS A 72 0.23 -7.99 16.31
N GLY A 73 -1.10 -8.22 16.44
CA GLY A 73 -1.66 -9.16 17.43
C GLY A 73 -1.26 -8.87 18.88
N GLY A 74 -1.10 -7.59 19.25
CA GLY A 74 -0.66 -7.18 20.59
C GLY A 74 0.85 -7.23 20.82
N GLY A 75 1.63 -7.70 19.85
CA GLY A 75 3.10 -7.73 19.87
C GLY A 75 3.74 -6.98 18.71
N ARG A 76 5.01 -7.28 18.44
CA ARG A 76 5.79 -6.73 17.32
C ARG A 76 6.45 -7.86 16.53
N ILE A 77 6.46 -7.75 15.21
CA ILE A 77 7.16 -8.64 14.31
C ILE A 77 8.25 -7.85 13.59
N ASP A 78 9.49 -8.34 13.63
CA ASP A 78 10.60 -7.79 12.83
C ASP A 78 10.62 -8.46 11.46
N LEU A 79 10.37 -7.69 10.40
CA LEU A 79 10.39 -8.20 9.03
C LEU A 79 11.76 -8.73 8.59
N ALA A 80 12.85 -8.27 9.22
CA ALA A 80 14.20 -8.77 8.93
C ALA A 80 14.36 -10.26 9.32
N GLN A 81 13.61 -10.72 10.34
CA GLN A 81 13.65 -12.06 10.89
C GLN A 81 12.37 -12.86 10.68
N ALA A 82 11.35 -12.25 10.06
CA ALA A 82 10.04 -12.86 9.91
C ALA A 82 10.07 -14.08 8.99
N ARG A 83 9.46 -15.17 9.45
CA ARG A 83 9.24 -16.38 8.64
C ARG A 83 8.18 -16.10 7.55
N PRO A 84 8.22 -16.80 6.41
CA PRO A 84 7.24 -16.60 5.33
C PRO A 84 5.78 -16.63 5.79
N ARG A 85 5.44 -17.51 6.72
CA ARG A 85 4.09 -17.61 7.31
C ARG A 85 3.67 -16.33 8.04
N GLN A 86 4.58 -15.68 8.77
CA GLN A 86 4.32 -14.43 9.46
C GLN A 86 4.10 -13.26 8.47
N ILE A 87 4.86 -13.25 7.36
CA ILE A 87 4.64 -12.26 6.29
C ILE A 87 3.25 -12.42 5.65
N ILE A 88 2.82 -13.67 5.39
CA ILE A 88 1.48 -13.95 4.85
C ILE A 88 0.40 -13.47 5.82
N GLU A 89 0.57 -13.74 7.13
CA GLU A 89 -0.38 -13.31 8.16
C GLU A 89 -0.45 -11.78 8.28
N LEU A 90 0.70 -11.10 8.26
CA LEU A 90 0.75 -9.63 8.24
C LEU A 90 -0.01 -9.03 7.05
N ARG A 91 0.16 -9.59 5.85
CA ARG A 91 -0.56 -9.15 4.65
C ARG A 91 -2.05 -9.44 4.71
N ARG A 92 -2.44 -10.49 5.40
CA ARG A 92 -3.84 -10.88 5.54
C ARG A 92 -4.60 -9.96 6.50
N SER A 93 -3.97 -9.53 7.60
CA SER A 93 -4.67 -8.91 8.73
C SER A 93 -4.17 -7.52 9.12
N THR A 94 -2.92 -7.16 8.80
CA THR A 94 -2.29 -5.94 9.33
C THR A 94 -1.89 -4.95 8.26
N ILE A 95 -1.39 -5.41 7.10
CA ILE A 95 -0.83 -4.54 6.05
C ILE A 95 -1.67 -4.64 4.78
N GLY A 96 -2.47 -3.62 4.49
CA GLY A 96 -3.09 -3.42 3.19
C GLY A 96 -2.11 -2.77 2.20
N TYR A 97 -2.28 -3.04 0.91
CA TYR A 97 -1.45 -2.44 -0.13
C TYR A 97 -2.25 -2.13 -1.38
N VAL A 98 -2.24 -0.86 -1.76
CA VAL A 98 -2.72 -0.39 -3.06
C VAL A 98 -1.51 -0.14 -3.94
N SER A 99 -1.31 -1.00 -4.94
CA SER A 99 -0.21 -0.88 -5.89
C SER A 99 -0.52 0.15 -6.98
N GLN A 100 0.50 0.64 -7.66
CA GLN A 100 0.36 1.55 -8.79
C GLN A 100 -0.52 0.97 -9.92
N PHE A 101 -0.49 -0.35 -10.12
CA PHE A 101 -1.27 -1.04 -11.14
C PHE A 101 -2.05 -2.20 -10.52
N LEU A 102 -3.30 -2.39 -10.95
CA LEU A 102 -4.08 -3.57 -10.59
C LEU A 102 -3.41 -4.81 -11.17
N ARG A 103 -3.10 -5.78 -10.31
CA ARG A 103 -2.75 -7.12 -10.77
C ARG A 103 -4.02 -7.86 -11.12
N VAL A 104 -4.36 -7.85 -12.40
CA VAL A 104 -5.57 -8.49 -12.90
C VAL A 104 -5.48 -10.00 -12.74
N ILE A 105 -6.50 -10.60 -12.15
CA ILE A 105 -6.68 -12.06 -12.13
C ILE A 105 -7.57 -12.39 -13.33
N PRO A 106 -7.08 -13.18 -14.32
CA PRO A 106 -7.86 -13.51 -15.48
C PRO A 106 -9.20 -14.16 -15.12
N ARG A 107 -10.26 -13.75 -15.81
CA ARG A 107 -11.62 -14.32 -15.67
C ARG A 107 -12.28 -14.11 -14.30
N VAL A 108 -11.75 -13.26 -13.42
CA VAL A 108 -12.40 -12.89 -12.15
C VAL A 108 -13.06 -11.54 -12.32
N ALA A 109 -14.34 -11.45 -11.97
CA ALA A 109 -15.13 -10.23 -12.07
C ALA A 109 -14.64 -9.15 -11.09
N ALA A 110 -14.78 -7.86 -11.47
CA ALA A 110 -14.36 -6.73 -10.64
C ALA A 110 -14.97 -6.76 -9.24
N LEU A 111 -16.28 -7.05 -9.13
CA LEU A 111 -16.97 -7.19 -7.86
C LEU A 111 -16.35 -8.30 -6.97
N ASP A 112 -16.01 -9.43 -7.54
CA ASP A 112 -15.40 -10.53 -6.79
C ASP A 112 -13.95 -10.24 -6.38
N ILE A 113 -13.20 -9.46 -7.19
CA ILE A 113 -11.86 -8.97 -6.83
C ILE A 113 -11.92 -8.08 -5.60
N VAL A 114 -12.91 -7.18 -5.54
CA VAL A 114 -13.08 -6.26 -4.38
C VAL A 114 -13.63 -7.00 -3.16
N ALA A 115 -14.52 -8.00 -3.34
CA ALA A 115 -15.08 -8.79 -2.26
C ALA A 115 -14.08 -9.81 -1.66
N GLU A 116 -13.04 -10.20 -2.40
CA GLU A 116 -12.09 -11.26 -1.99
C GLU A 116 -11.44 -11.00 -0.61
N PRO A 117 -10.88 -9.82 -0.29
CA PRO A 117 -10.27 -9.59 1.02
C PRO A 117 -11.25 -9.73 2.20
N MET A 118 -12.52 -9.37 1.98
CA MET A 118 -13.58 -9.50 2.99
C MET A 118 -13.92 -10.98 3.23
N ARG A 119 -14.09 -11.75 2.15
CA ARG A 119 -14.33 -13.21 2.23
C ARG A 119 -13.16 -13.95 2.88
N ALA A 120 -11.93 -13.55 2.57
CA ALA A 120 -10.72 -14.11 3.20
C ALA A 120 -10.67 -13.87 4.72
N ARG A 121 -11.42 -12.88 5.24
CA ARG A 121 -11.60 -12.60 6.67
C ARG A 121 -12.88 -13.21 7.26
N GLY A 122 -13.59 -14.06 6.52
CA GLY A 122 -14.77 -14.77 7.00
C GLY A 122 -16.09 -13.98 6.93
N ILE A 123 -16.11 -12.83 6.24
CA ILE A 123 -17.36 -12.10 5.97
C ILE A 123 -18.20 -12.94 4.99
N ALA A 124 -19.51 -13.03 5.27
CA ALA A 124 -20.43 -13.77 4.42
C ALA A 124 -20.38 -13.29 2.97
N PRO A 125 -20.49 -14.21 1.98
CA PRO A 125 -20.33 -13.82 0.57
C PRO A 125 -21.31 -12.75 0.08
N SER A 126 -22.56 -12.74 0.58
CA SER A 126 -23.56 -11.69 0.31
C SER A 126 -23.06 -10.33 0.81
N ASP A 127 -22.73 -10.24 2.09
CA ASP A 127 -22.32 -8.99 2.74
C ASP A 127 -21.01 -8.44 2.15
N ALA A 128 -20.09 -9.35 1.76
CA ALA A 128 -18.86 -8.96 1.08
C ALA A 128 -19.13 -8.36 -0.30
N ARG A 129 -20.12 -8.90 -1.04
CA ARG A 129 -20.53 -8.35 -2.33
C ARG A 129 -21.25 -7.01 -2.20
N ASP A 130 -22.13 -6.86 -1.23
CA ASP A 130 -22.86 -5.60 -0.99
C ASP A 130 -21.89 -4.46 -0.62
N ARG A 131 -20.92 -4.74 0.26
CA ARG A 131 -19.86 -3.78 0.60
C ARG A 131 -18.94 -3.48 -0.58
N ALA A 132 -18.61 -4.48 -1.39
CA ALA A 132 -17.83 -4.29 -2.62
C ALA A 132 -18.58 -3.41 -3.63
N ALA A 133 -19.88 -3.62 -3.82
CA ALA A 133 -20.73 -2.81 -4.66
C ALA A 133 -20.78 -1.34 -4.19
N ALA A 134 -20.94 -1.11 -2.90
CA ALA A 134 -20.91 0.24 -2.31
C ALA A 134 -19.59 0.97 -2.57
N LEU A 135 -18.43 0.27 -2.44
CA LEU A 135 -17.11 0.84 -2.75
C LEU A 135 -16.94 1.14 -4.23
N LEU A 136 -17.39 0.25 -5.10
CA LEU A 136 -17.33 0.45 -6.56
C LEU A 136 -18.20 1.65 -6.98
N THR A 137 -19.40 1.78 -6.42
CA THR A 137 -20.27 2.95 -6.62
C THR A 137 -19.59 4.24 -6.17
N ARG A 138 -19.03 4.25 -4.97
CA ARG A 138 -18.34 5.42 -4.40
C ARG A 138 -17.15 5.87 -5.24
N LEU A 139 -16.47 4.93 -5.89
CA LEU A 139 -15.34 5.17 -6.78
C LEU A 139 -15.76 5.32 -8.25
N ASN A 140 -17.05 5.57 -8.52
CA ASN A 140 -17.60 5.80 -9.87
C ASN A 140 -17.22 4.71 -10.89
N VAL A 141 -17.15 3.44 -10.43
CA VAL A 141 -16.99 2.30 -11.34
C VAL A 141 -18.36 1.93 -11.90
N PRO A 142 -18.59 2.02 -13.23
CA PRO A 142 -19.90 1.74 -13.82
C PRO A 142 -20.38 0.32 -13.51
N GLU A 143 -21.65 0.17 -13.11
CA GLU A 143 -22.23 -1.12 -12.69
C GLU A 143 -22.11 -2.20 -13.79
N ARG A 144 -22.22 -1.80 -15.08
CA ARG A 144 -22.03 -2.72 -16.22
C ARG A 144 -20.67 -3.43 -16.23
N LEU A 145 -19.66 -2.88 -15.53
CA LEU A 145 -18.31 -3.44 -15.44
C LEU A 145 -18.14 -4.41 -14.26
N TRP A 146 -19.02 -4.40 -13.28
CA TRP A 146 -18.85 -5.15 -12.03
C TRP A 146 -18.74 -6.65 -12.23
N HIS A 147 -19.47 -7.18 -13.21
CA HIS A 147 -19.51 -8.60 -13.54
C HIS A 147 -18.50 -9.03 -14.62
N LEU A 148 -17.65 -8.09 -15.07
CA LEU A 148 -16.63 -8.33 -16.08
C LEU A 148 -15.24 -8.39 -15.46
N ALA A 149 -14.33 -9.14 -16.09
CA ALA A 149 -12.92 -9.18 -15.69
C ALA A 149 -12.20 -7.88 -16.12
N PRO A 150 -11.41 -7.23 -15.25
CA PRO A 150 -10.82 -5.91 -15.52
C PRO A 150 -9.73 -5.89 -16.60
N ALA A 151 -9.40 -6.99 -17.26
CA ALA A 151 -8.28 -7.07 -18.21
C ALA A 151 -8.40 -6.08 -19.39
N THR A 152 -9.63 -5.72 -19.78
CA THR A 152 -9.92 -4.83 -20.91
C THR A 152 -10.37 -3.43 -20.48
N PHE A 153 -10.35 -3.14 -19.18
CA PHE A 153 -10.78 -1.84 -18.68
C PHE A 153 -9.70 -0.79 -18.88
N SER A 154 -10.10 0.48 -18.90
CA SER A 154 -9.16 1.61 -18.92
C SER A 154 -8.26 1.60 -17.66
N GLY A 155 -7.09 2.23 -17.74
CA GLY A 155 -6.17 2.33 -16.61
C GLY A 155 -6.83 2.96 -15.36
N GLY A 156 -7.67 3.98 -15.55
CA GLY A 156 -8.41 4.62 -14.46
C GLY A 156 -9.46 3.70 -13.83
N GLU A 157 -10.20 2.91 -14.63
CA GLU A 157 -11.16 1.92 -14.10
C GLU A 157 -10.44 0.82 -13.33
N GLN A 158 -9.34 0.30 -13.86
CA GLN A 158 -8.52 -0.69 -13.15
C GLN A 158 -7.98 -0.13 -11.83
N GLN A 159 -7.52 1.13 -11.83
CA GLN A 159 -7.01 1.77 -10.62
C GLN A 159 -8.10 1.95 -9.56
N ARG A 160 -9.32 2.36 -9.94
CA ARG A 160 -10.45 2.46 -9.01
C ARG A 160 -10.82 1.12 -8.38
N ILE A 161 -10.78 0.01 -9.15
CA ILE A 161 -11.00 -1.34 -8.62
C ILE A 161 -9.87 -1.75 -7.66
N ASN A 162 -8.62 -1.40 -7.97
CA ASN A 162 -7.47 -1.65 -7.11
C ASN A 162 -7.60 -0.91 -5.76
N ILE A 163 -8.05 0.35 -5.80
CA ILE A 163 -8.33 1.15 -4.61
C ILE A 163 -9.49 0.53 -3.82
N ALA A 164 -10.63 0.22 -4.48
CA ALA A 164 -11.77 -0.42 -3.83
C ALA A 164 -11.33 -1.70 -3.08
N ARG A 165 -10.51 -2.55 -3.72
CA ARG A 165 -9.96 -3.75 -3.10
C ARG A 165 -9.08 -3.44 -1.88
N GLY A 166 -8.22 -2.43 -1.97
CA GLY A 166 -7.32 -2.02 -0.89
C GLY A 166 -8.05 -1.46 0.33
N PHE A 167 -9.20 -0.81 0.12
CA PHE A 167 -10.05 -0.24 1.16
C PHE A 167 -11.22 -1.15 1.57
N ALA A 168 -11.34 -2.35 0.99
CA ALA A 168 -12.46 -3.27 1.27
C ALA A 168 -12.49 -3.78 2.72
N VAL A 169 -11.34 -3.80 3.39
CA VAL A 169 -11.20 -4.19 4.79
C VAL A 169 -10.36 -3.18 5.56
N GLU A 170 -10.59 -3.09 6.85
CA GLU A 170 -9.78 -2.25 7.72
C GLU A 170 -8.43 -2.90 8.01
N TYR A 171 -7.37 -2.19 7.69
CA TYR A 171 -6.01 -2.56 8.02
C TYR A 171 -5.42 -1.57 9.02
N PRO A 172 -4.70 -2.03 10.06
CA PRO A 172 -3.91 -1.15 10.93
C PRO A 172 -2.89 -0.31 10.17
N ILE A 173 -2.35 -0.84 9.07
CA ILE A 173 -1.37 -0.19 8.19
C ILE A 173 -1.86 -0.28 6.74
N LEU A 174 -1.82 0.84 6.02
CA LEU A 174 -2.14 0.89 4.60
C LEU A 174 -0.97 1.50 3.83
N LEU A 175 -0.46 0.77 2.85
CA LEU A 175 0.59 1.21 1.95
C LEU A 175 -0.03 1.64 0.63
N LEU A 176 0.25 2.87 0.18
CA LEU A 176 -0.33 3.46 -1.02
C LEU A 176 0.79 3.81 -2.03
N ASP A 177 0.83 3.12 -3.17
CA ASP A 177 1.80 3.37 -4.24
C ASP A 177 1.11 4.08 -5.40
N GLU A 178 1.14 5.41 -5.41
CA GLU A 178 0.55 6.30 -6.42
C GLU A 178 -0.96 6.06 -6.67
N PRO A 179 -1.81 6.06 -5.64
CA PRO A 179 -3.19 5.63 -5.79
C PRO A 179 -4.02 6.52 -6.74
N THR A 180 -3.61 7.77 -6.95
CA THR A 180 -4.38 8.78 -7.72
C THR A 180 -3.79 9.14 -9.08
N ALA A 181 -2.69 8.50 -9.52
CA ALA A 181 -1.93 8.90 -10.70
C ALA A 181 -2.73 8.92 -12.02
N SER A 182 -3.77 8.07 -12.15
CA SER A 182 -4.58 7.94 -13.37
C SER A 182 -6.03 8.38 -13.18
N LEU A 183 -6.30 9.21 -12.15
CA LEU A 183 -7.66 9.61 -11.78
C LEU A 183 -7.95 11.08 -12.14
N ASP A 184 -9.16 11.35 -12.61
CA ASP A 184 -9.71 12.70 -12.72
C ASP A 184 -10.02 13.32 -11.35
N GLY A 185 -10.43 14.59 -11.33
CA GLY A 185 -10.63 15.36 -10.10
C GLY A 185 -11.71 14.78 -9.19
N GLU A 186 -12.83 14.28 -9.74
CA GLU A 186 -13.93 13.71 -8.97
C GLU A 186 -13.50 12.40 -8.29
N ASN A 187 -12.90 11.50 -9.04
CA ASN A 187 -12.41 10.23 -8.52
C ASN A 187 -11.27 10.43 -7.51
N ARG A 188 -10.41 11.44 -7.74
CA ARG A 188 -9.37 11.83 -6.79
C ARG A 188 -9.96 12.28 -5.45
N THR A 189 -11.02 13.10 -5.48
CA THR A 189 -11.73 13.53 -4.27
C THR A 189 -12.34 12.36 -3.51
N ALA A 190 -12.93 11.38 -4.21
CA ALA A 190 -13.47 10.18 -3.58
C ALA A 190 -12.37 9.37 -2.86
N VAL A 191 -11.18 9.25 -3.46
CA VAL A 191 -10.04 8.55 -2.84
C VAL A 191 -9.50 9.30 -1.62
N ILE A 192 -9.40 10.63 -1.68
CA ILE A 192 -9.01 11.46 -0.52
C ILE A 192 -9.99 11.21 0.64
N GLY A 193 -11.30 11.21 0.38
CA GLY A 193 -12.31 10.91 1.39
C GLY A 193 -12.14 9.52 2.03
N LEU A 194 -11.77 8.49 1.25
CA LEU A 194 -11.46 7.16 1.79
C LEU A 194 -10.21 7.18 2.68
N ILE A 195 -9.17 7.92 2.29
CA ILE A 195 -7.95 8.08 3.08
C ILE A 195 -8.26 8.79 4.41
N ASP A 196 -9.00 9.92 4.38
CA ASP A 196 -9.39 10.67 5.57
C ASP A 196 -10.15 9.77 6.58
N GLU A 197 -11.08 8.94 6.08
CA GLU A 197 -11.88 8.04 6.92
C GLU A 197 -11.02 6.96 7.62
N VAL A 198 -10.08 6.34 6.91
CA VAL A 198 -9.24 5.30 7.53
C VAL A 198 -8.23 5.92 8.50
N LEU A 199 -7.71 7.11 8.22
CA LEU A 199 -6.86 7.88 9.15
C LEU A 199 -7.62 8.22 10.44
N ALA A 200 -8.87 8.70 10.32
CA ALA A 200 -9.73 9.00 11.47
C ALA A 200 -10.02 7.77 12.35
N ARG A 201 -10.00 6.56 11.76
CA ARG A 201 -10.11 5.29 12.50
C ARG A 201 -8.79 4.77 13.07
N GLY A 202 -7.70 5.51 12.88
CA GLY A 202 -6.37 5.17 13.42
C GLY A 202 -5.49 4.32 12.51
N THR A 203 -5.86 4.09 11.25
CA THR A 203 -4.97 3.44 10.28
C THR A 203 -3.71 4.29 10.07
N ALA A 204 -2.53 3.68 10.14
CA ALA A 204 -1.28 4.32 9.73
C ALA A 204 -1.08 4.16 8.23
N ILE A 205 -0.70 5.24 7.54
CA ILE A 205 -0.48 5.23 6.10
C ILE A 205 0.97 5.57 5.78
N VAL A 206 1.60 4.79 4.90
CA VAL A 206 2.83 5.19 4.20
C VAL A 206 2.52 5.22 2.72
N GLY A 207 2.67 6.38 2.08
CA GLY A 207 2.22 6.57 0.71
C GLY A 207 3.21 7.30 -0.20
N ILE A 208 3.09 7.06 -1.50
CA ILE A 208 3.72 7.83 -2.56
C ILE A 208 2.60 8.58 -3.27
N PHE A 209 2.68 9.91 -3.30
CA PHE A 209 1.72 10.77 -3.96
C PHE A 209 2.48 11.70 -4.92
N HIS A 210 2.26 11.54 -6.23
CA HIS A 210 2.86 12.41 -7.24
C HIS A 210 2.16 13.76 -7.33
N ASP A 211 0.84 13.77 -7.13
CA ASP A 211 0.05 14.99 -7.10
C ASP A 211 0.32 15.77 -5.81
N GLY A 212 0.77 17.04 -5.96
CA GLY A 212 1.10 17.92 -4.84
C GLY A 212 -0.12 18.23 -3.98
N GLU A 213 -1.27 18.51 -4.60
CA GLU A 213 -2.51 18.84 -3.88
C GLU A 213 -3.01 17.67 -3.04
N VAL A 214 -3.00 16.45 -3.62
CA VAL A 214 -3.36 15.23 -2.87
C VAL A 214 -2.42 15.05 -1.70
N ARG A 215 -1.11 15.14 -1.94
CA ARG A 215 -0.10 14.96 -0.90
C ARG A 215 -0.27 15.94 0.25
N GLU A 216 -0.45 17.23 -0.04
CA GLU A 216 -0.67 18.28 0.96
C GLU A 216 -1.97 18.09 1.74
N ARG A 217 -3.00 17.53 1.09
CA ARG A 217 -4.29 17.27 1.70
C ARG A 217 -4.29 16.09 2.67
N VAL A 218 -3.58 14.99 2.33
CA VAL A 218 -3.66 13.74 3.09
C VAL A 218 -2.48 13.48 4.03
N ALA A 219 -1.29 14.06 3.74
CA ALA A 219 -0.09 13.78 4.52
C ALA A 219 0.01 14.65 5.77
N ASN A 220 0.20 14.00 6.91
CA ASN A 220 0.56 14.68 8.15
C ASN A 220 2.06 15.03 8.18
N ARG A 221 2.88 14.21 7.52
CA ARG A 221 4.33 14.37 7.48
C ARG A 221 4.92 13.92 6.15
N LEU A 222 5.94 14.64 5.71
CA LEU A 222 6.79 14.24 4.58
C LEU A 222 8.04 13.53 5.11
N TYR A 223 8.43 12.46 4.41
CA TYR A 223 9.70 11.78 4.63
C TYR A 223 10.55 11.89 3.36
N ASP A 224 11.68 12.61 3.45
CA ASP A 224 12.57 12.78 2.31
C ASP A 224 13.51 11.59 2.16
N MET A 225 13.38 10.89 1.03
CA MET A 225 14.24 9.76 0.69
C MET A 225 15.70 10.16 0.37
N ALA A 226 15.99 11.46 0.21
CA ALA A 226 17.37 11.93 0.05
C ALA A 226 18.17 11.82 1.36
N GLU A 227 17.54 12.04 2.50
CA GLU A 227 18.16 11.85 3.83
C GLU A 227 18.57 10.39 4.06
N ALA A 228 17.80 9.44 3.49
CA ALA A 228 18.07 8.02 3.55
C ALA A 228 19.29 7.56 2.71
N LYS A 229 19.84 8.42 1.86
CA LYS A 229 21.05 8.16 1.04
C LYS A 229 22.30 8.87 1.56
N ALA A 230 22.15 9.91 2.35
CA ALA A 230 23.27 10.76 2.79
C ALA A 230 24.12 10.13 3.92
N ALA A 231 23.68 9.02 4.49
CA ALA A 231 24.35 8.32 5.60
C ALA A 231 25.25 7.15 5.14
N ALA A 232 25.56 7.07 3.82
CA ALA A 232 26.42 6.01 3.26
C ALA A 232 27.75 6.57 2.75
#